data_e24b73a210f8ad728a3c7295f4d8284b
#
_entry.id   e24b73a210f8ad728a3c7295f4d8284b
#
_cell.length_a   1.000
_cell.length_b   1.000
_cell.length_c   1.000
_cell.angle_alpha   90.00
_cell.angle_beta   90.00
_cell.angle_gamma   90.00
#
_symmetry.space_group_name_H-M   'P 1'
#
loop_
_entity.id
_entity.type
_entity.pdbx_description
1 polymer ?
#
loop_
_entity_poly.entity_id
_entity_poly.type
_entity_poly.pdbx_seq_one_letter_code
_entity_poly.pdbx_strand_id
1 'polypeptide(L)'
;MAENREKLFDQFAPVSTETWKAKVVADLKGADFDKKLVWRTNEGFNVQPMYRAEDIENLKTTDSLPGEYPFVRGTRTDNEWFIRQNIVVENIAEANEKAKSLTTKGVTSFGFKLSEALTADNVATLLDGIDLAKVEVNFESCPKCAVATTKALVEYLTSNGKADEFTGSVKFDPFVRLLKHGVDFGGDIKAMAKELTEIVAPVKNLRVFTVDTVLLSDAGAYIAQELGYALAWGNEWMSQLTDAGVAVDEAAKRIKFNMGITSNYFMEIAKFRAARMLWAQIVKQYQPECDCACKMNVHAATTKFNQTVFDAHVNLLRTQTETMSAALAGVDSITVTPFDAQFKNPDEFSERIARNQQLLLKEESHLDKITDPAGGSYYVETLTASIADVAWKNFLAIEDLGGFYAAIKEGKIQEELQETSKKRHQDVARRKESLLGTNQFPNFTELAGNKIEKTDGCNCGCKHDAQEGAVASIPTARAASDFEALRLATEKSSVRPKVFMLTIGNLAMRLARAQFSSNFFACAGYEIIDNLGFKTIQEGIDAAMEKKADIVVLCSSDDEYTEYAPEAFKLLDGRAEFVVAGNPASTED
;
A
#
# COMPACT_ATOMS: atom_id res chain seq x y z
N MET A 1 4.87 30.64 -41.53
CA MET A 1 4.70 31.92 -40.82
C MET A 1 4.19 31.58 -39.44
N ALA A 2 5.06 31.70 -38.42
CA ALA A 2 4.64 31.56 -37.04
C ALA A 2 3.80 32.79 -36.71
N GLU A 3 2.50 32.63 -36.59
CA GLU A 3 1.62 33.69 -36.07
C GLU A 3 2.11 34.07 -34.69
N ASN A 4 2.40 35.37 -34.50
CA ASN A 4 2.66 35.97 -33.19
C ASN A 4 1.37 35.79 -32.37
N ARG A 5 1.22 34.66 -31.68
CA ARG A 5 0.14 34.46 -30.72
C ARG A 5 0.41 35.34 -29.51
N GLU A 6 -0.44 36.33 -29.32
CA GLU A 6 -0.45 37.16 -28.12
C GLU A 6 -0.53 36.27 -26.89
N LYS A 7 0.40 36.41 -25.95
CA LYS A 7 0.37 35.61 -24.73
C LYS A 7 -0.83 36.01 -23.90
N LEU A 8 -1.60 35.02 -23.45
CA LEU A 8 -2.89 35.20 -22.76
C LEU A 8 -2.84 36.11 -21.52
N PHE A 9 -1.67 36.28 -20.89
CA PHE A 9 -1.51 37.02 -19.63
C PHE A 9 -0.40 38.08 -19.69
N ASP A 10 -0.03 38.56 -20.88
CA ASP A 10 1.03 39.55 -21.05
C ASP A 10 0.77 40.87 -20.30
N GLN A 11 -0.49 41.20 -20.04
CA GLN A 11 -0.88 42.39 -19.26
C GLN A 11 -0.72 42.22 -17.74
N PHE A 12 -0.41 41.02 -17.24
CA PHE A 12 -0.14 40.76 -15.83
C PHE A 12 1.33 40.50 -15.61
N ALA A 13 1.99 41.34 -14.77
CA ALA A 13 3.37 41.14 -14.43
C ALA A 13 3.59 39.83 -13.67
N PRO A 14 4.65 39.06 -13.99
CA PRO A 14 4.99 37.85 -13.22
C PRO A 14 5.22 38.20 -11.75
N VAL A 15 4.63 37.40 -10.85
CA VAL A 15 4.82 37.53 -9.41
C VAL A 15 5.91 36.56 -8.95
N SER A 16 6.96 37.08 -8.29
CA SER A 16 8.03 36.22 -7.77
C SER A 16 7.57 35.36 -6.59
N THR A 17 8.29 34.27 -6.30
CA THR A 17 8.03 33.39 -5.16
C THR A 17 8.14 34.15 -3.82
N GLU A 18 9.08 35.08 -3.70
CA GLU A 18 9.25 35.92 -2.51
C GLU A 18 8.03 36.81 -2.30
N THR A 19 7.54 37.46 -3.37
CA THR A 19 6.35 38.32 -3.30
C THR A 19 5.10 37.52 -2.92
N TRP A 20 4.93 36.34 -3.51
CA TRP A 20 3.87 35.41 -3.14
C TRP A 20 3.97 34.98 -1.67
N LYS A 21 5.16 34.55 -1.23
CA LYS A 21 5.40 34.10 0.15
C LYS A 21 5.16 35.22 1.16
N ALA A 22 5.62 36.43 0.86
CA ALA A 22 5.38 37.60 1.69
C ALA A 22 3.88 37.89 1.88
N LYS A 23 3.08 37.77 0.81
CA LYS A 23 1.63 37.93 0.89
C LYS A 23 0.98 36.86 1.74
N VAL A 24 1.38 35.59 1.58
CA VAL A 24 0.87 34.46 2.40
C VAL A 24 1.19 34.66 3.88
N VAL A 25 2.43 35.06 4.20
CA VAL A 25 2.83 35.35 5.59
C VAL A 25 2.00 36.49 6.20
N ALA A 26 1.72 37.53 5.42
CA ALA A 26 0.86 38.61 5.86
C ALA A 26 -0.58 38.13 6.13
N ASP A 27 -1.13 37.25 5.28
CA ASP A 27 -2.48 36.69 5.42
C ASP A 27 -2.60 35.70 6.59
N LEU A 28 -1.49 35.08 7.00
CA LEU A 28 -1.42 34.21 8.18
C LEU A 28 -1.49 34.97 9.53
N LYS A 29 -1.46 36.32 9.51
CA LYS A 29 -1.63 37.20 10.68
C LYS A 29 -0.73 36.83 11.86
N GLY A 30 0.55 36.55 11.58
CA GLY A 30 1.57 36.21 12.58
C GLY A 30 1.70 34.70 12.89
N ALA A 31 0.90 33.85 12.28
CA ALA A 31 1.12 32.41 12.37
C ALA A 31 2.35 31.99 11.53
N ASP A 32 3.11 31.04 12.04
CA ASP A 32 4.29 30.51 11.38
C ASP A 32 3.92 29.76 10.09
N PHE A 33 4.58 30.13 8.98
CA PHE A 33 4.32 29.56 7.64
C PHE A 33 4.59 28.06 7.61
N ASP A 34 5.74 27.62 8.13
CA ASP A 34 6.16 26.22 8.03
C ASP A 34 5.28 25.33 8.91
N LYS A 35 4.84 25.83 10.08
CA LYS A 35 3.93 25.06 10.94
C LYS A 35 2.51 24.94 10.38
N LYS A 36 2.06 25.89 9.58
CA LYS A 36 0.68 25.94 9.09
C LYS A 36 0.48 25.33 7.72
N LEU A 37 1.45 25.48 6.82
CA LEU A 37 1.28 25.17 5.41
C LEU A 37 2.23 24.09 4.88
N VAL A 38 3.39 23.88 5.50
CA VAL A 38 4.33 22.85 5.06
C VAL A 38 3.91 21.48 5.64
N TRP A 39 3.66 20.53 4.76
CA TRP A 39 3.34 19.17 5.17
C TRP A 39 4.63 18.42 5.52
N ARG A 40 4.76 18.08 6.79
CA ARG A 40 5.84 17.23 7.29
C ARG A 40 5.45 15.78 7.09
N THR A 41 6.02 15.15 6.08
CA THR A 41 5.71 13.77 5.74
C THR A 41 6.41 12.79 6.66
N ASN A 42 5.92 11.55 6.68
CA ASN A 42 6.61 10.44 7.33
C ASN A 42 7.71 9.83 6.44
N GLU A 43 7.85 10.31 5.19
CA GLU A 43 8.81 9.81 4.20
C GLU A 43 10.24 10.39 4.38
N GLY A 44 10.44 11.30 5.34
CA GLY A 44 11.75 11.90 5.62
C GLY A 44 12.01 13.23 4.91
N PHE A 45 11.04 13.78 4.20
CA PHE A 45 11.10 15.10 3.57
C PHE A 45 9.81 15.90 3.78
N ASN A 46 9.89 17.21 3.53
CA ASN A 46 8.75 18.11 3.66
C ASN A 46 8.17 18.46 2.28
N VAL A 47 6.85 18.60 2.22
CA VAL A 47 6.12 19.01 1.02
C VAL A 47 5.66 20.44 1.18
N GLN A 48 6.02 21.29 0.21
CA GLN A 48 5.65 22.70 0.19
C GLN A 48 4.19 22.88 -0.27
N PRO A 49 3.50 23.96 0.15
CA PRO A 49 2.12 24.21 -0.28
C PRO A 49 2.00 24.59 -1.76
N MET A 50 3.10 24.95 -2.43
CA MET A 50 3.14 25.29 -3.84
C MET A 50 4.53 25.00 -4.41
N TYR A 51 4.55 24.52 -5.66
CA TYR A 51 5.75 24.34 -6.47
C TYR A 51 5.65 25.11 -7.78
N ARG A 52 6.77 25.56 -8.30
CA ARG A 52 6.88 26.39 -9.51
C ARG A 52 7.95 25.84 -10.46
N ALA A 53 8.11 26.45 -11.63
CA ALA A 53 9.12 26.04 -12.62
C ALA A 53 10.55 26.04 -12.07
N GLU A 54 10.86 26.99 -11.19
CA GLU A 54 12.19 27.12 -10.53
C GLU A 54 12.54 25.91 -9.64
N ASP A 55 11.52 25.23 -9.07
CA ASP A 55 11.74 24.04 -8.20
C ASP A 55 12.21 22.83 -8.99
N ILE A 56 11.93 22.78 -10.29
CA ILE A 56 12.31 21.66 -11.17
C ILE A 56 13.39 22.00 -12.17
N GLU A 57 13.88 23.22 -12.22
CA GLU A 57 14.85 23.70 -13.21
C GLU A 57 16.14 22.87 -13.26
N ASN A 58 16.57 22.35 -12.11
CA ASN A 58 17.77 21.53 -11.98
C ASN A 58 17.49 20.01 -11.98
N LEU A 59 16.23 19.60 -12.11
CA LEU A 59 15.85 18.19 -12.15
C LEU A 59 15.98 17.66 -13.59
N LYS A 60 16.53 16.45 -13.71
CA LYS A 60 16.69 15.76 -15.00
C LYS A 60 15.58 14.74 -15.29
N THR A 61 14.53 14.73 -14.49
CA THR A 61 13.43 13.76 -14.61
C THR A 61 12.55 13.99 -15.83
N THR A 62 12.64 15.17 -16.47
CA THR A 62 11.92 15.52 -17.70
C THR A 62 12.77 15.48 -18.97
N ASP A 63 14.07 15.18 -18.86
CA ASP A 63 15.02 15.25 -19.99
C ASP A 63 14.84 14.08 -20.98
N SER A 64 14.28 12.95 -20.53
CA SER A 64 14.04 11.76 -21.35
C SER A 64 12.56 11.61 -21.73
N LEU A 65 12.30 10.96 -22.87
CA LEU A 65 10.95 10.59 -23.29
C LEU A 65 10.53 9.23 -22.67
N PRO A 66 9.21 8.92 -22.67
CA PRO A 66 8.74 7.57 -22.33
C PRO A 66 9.43 6.49 -23.17
N GLY A 67 9.91 5.43 -22.53
CA GLY A 67 10.64 4.34 -23.16
C GLY A 67 12.16 4.55 -23.29
N GLU A 68 12.67 5.75 -22.97
CA GLU A 68 14.10 6.09 -23.02
C GLU A 68 14.75 6.03 -21.64
N TYR A 69 16.05 5.68 -21.63
CA TYR A 69 16.88 5.71 -20.42
C TYR A 69 16.88 7.12 -19.79
N PRO A 70 16.77 7.27 -18.48
CA PRO A 70 16.74 6.26 -17.42
C PRO A 70 15.33 5.73 -17.04
N PHE A 71 14.38 5.76 -17.95
CA PHE A 71 13.02 5.19 -17.84
C PHE A 71 12.15 5.82 -16.75
N VAL A 72 12.48 6.99 -16.25
CA VAL A 72 11.68 7.70 -15.25
C VAL A 72 10.23 7.87 -15.69
N ARG A 73 10.01 8.13 -16.99
CA ARG A 73 8.70 8.35 -17.59
C ARG A 73 8.02 7.09 -18.13
N GLY A 74 8.57 5.91 -17.83
CA GLY A 74 8.05 4.62 -18.28
C GLY A 74 9.06 3.82 -19.10
N THR A 75 8.92 2.51 -19.08
CA THR A 75 9.75 1.57 -19.86
C THR A 75 9.24 1.35 -21.29
N ARG A 76 8.05 1.85 -21.60
CA ARG A 76 7.31 1.74 -22.88
C ARG A 76 6.83 3.11 -23.35
N THR A 77 6.40 3.17 -24.61
CA THR A 77 5.80 4.37 -25.23
C THR A 77 4.27 4.40 -25.13
N ASP A 78 3.67 3.31 -24.67
CA ASP A 78 2.26 3.15 -24.37
C ASP A 78 2.03 2.99 -22.86
N ASN A 79 0.78 3.04 -22.43
CA ASN A 79 0.38 2.83 -21.04
C ASN A 79 -0.54 1.59 -20.88
N GLU A 80 -0.34 0.57 -21.71
CA GLU A 80 -1.04 -0.69 -21.57
C GLU A 80 -0.51 -1.48 -20.36
N TRP A 81 -1.40 -1.90 -19.45
CA TRP A 81 -1.04 -2.78 -18.34
C TRP A 81 -1.85 -4.07 -18.39
N PHE A 82 -1.28 -5.14 -17.85
CA PHE A 82 -1.99 -6.40 -17.67
C PHE A 82 -2.90 -6.35 -16.45
N ILE A 83 -4.18 -6.67 -16.66
CA ILE A 83 -5.19 -6.81 -15.60
C ILE A 83 -5.01 -8.20 -14.98
N ARG A 84 -4.36 -8.26 -13.80
CA ARG A 84 -4.07 -9.53 -13.14
C ARG A 84 -5.15 -9.89 -12.14
N GLN A 85 -5.58 -11.16 -12.19
CA GLN A 85 -6.36 -11.81 -11.14
C GLN A 85 -5.64 -13.05 -10.64
N ASN A 86 -5.54 -13.19 -9.31
CA ASN A 86 -4.94 -14.35 -8.69
C ASN A 86 -5.97 -15.49 -8.57
N ILE A 87 -5.52 -16.74 -8.77
CA ILE A 87 -6.31 -17.95 -8.64
C ILE A 87 -5.55 -18.90 -7.70
N VAL A 88 -6.20 -19.32 -6.61
CA VAL A 88 -5.68 -20.38 -5.75
C VAL A 88 -5.96 -21.71 -6.44
N VAL A 89 -4.91 -22.51 -6.65
CA VAL A 89 -4.99 -23.79 -7.35
C VAL A 89 -5.15 -24.91 -6.32
N GLU A 90 -6.39 -25.24 -5.99
CA GLU A 90 -6.74 -26.43 -5.18
C GLU A 90 -6.95 -27.65 -6.09
N ASN A 91 -7.56 -27.43 -7.25
CA ASN A 91 -7.76 -28.39 -8.32
C ASN A 91 -7.33 -27.76 -9.65
N ILE A 92 -6.49 -28.44 -10.41
CA ILE A 92 -5.89 -27.93 -11.65
C ILE A 92 -6.93 -27.70 -12.75
N ALA A 93 -7.86 -28.64 -12.93
CA ALA A 93 -8.89 -28.52 -13.96
C ALA A 93 -9.88 -27.38 -13.65
N GLU A 94 -10.30 -27.24 -12.40
CA GLU A 94 -11.17 -26.15 -11.97
C GLU A 94 -10.48 -24.77 -12.10
N ALA A 95 -9.19 -24.71 -11.76
CA ALA A 95 -8.39 -23.48 -11.94
C ALA A 95 -8.26 -23.10 -13.43
N ASN A 96 -8.08 -24.07 -14.33
CA ASN A 96 -8.10 -23.83 -15.77
C ASN A 96 -9.45 -23.31 -16.27
N GLU A 97 -10.57 -23.95 -15.87
CA GLU A 97 -11.92 -23.49 -16.24
C GLU A 97 -12.20 -22.08 -15.72
N LYS A 98 -11.80 -21.78 -14.47
CA LYS A 98 -11.88 -20.42 -13.92
C LYS A 98 -11.06 -19.44 -14.74
N ALA A 99 -9.82 -19.78 -15.11
CA ALA A 99 -8.95 -18.94 -15.93
C ALA A 99 -9.56 -18.66 -17.31
N LYS A 100 -10.05 -19.69 -18.03
CA LYS A 100 -10.75 -19.52 -19.32
C LYS A 100 -11.98 -18.63 -19.20
N SER A 101 -12.79 -18.79 -18.16
CA SER A 101 -13.93 -17.91 -17.90
C SER A 101 -13.50 -16.46 -17.65
N LEU A 102 -12.39 -16.24 -16.96
CA LEU A 102 -11.89 -14.91 -16.64
C LEU A 102 -11.29 -14.19 -17.85
N THR A 103 -10.70 -14.89 -18.82
CA THR A 103 -10.23 -14.25 -20.07
C THR A 103 -11.39 -13.60 -20.83
N THR A 104 -12.56 -14.21 -20.85
CA THR A 104 -13.76 -13.62 -21.47
C THR A 104 -14.34 -12.43 -20.68
N LYS A 105 -13.85 -12.22 -19.45
CA LYS A 105 -14.25 -11.13 -18.54
C LYS A 105 -13.18 -10.02 -18.44
N GLY A 106 -12.23 -9.97 -19.38
CA GLY A 106 -11.23 -8.91 -19.49
C GLY A 106 -9.95 -9.10 -18.66
N VAL A 107 -9.74 -10.28 -18.05
CA VAL A 107 -8.46 -10.60 -17.39
C VAL A 107 -7.41 -10.90 -18.47
N THR A 108 -6.25 -10.26 -18.35
CA THR A 108 -5.12 -10.43 -19.28
C THR A 108 -3.85 -10.95 -18.58
N SER A 109 -3.92 -11.19 -17.27
CA SER A 109 -2.82 -11.80 -16.51
C SER A 109 -3.37 -12.69 -15.38
N PHE A 110 -2.77 -13.87 -15.21
CA PHE A 110 -3.07 -14.77 -14.10
C PHE A 110 -1.90 -14.87 -13.13
N GLY A 111 -2.22 -14.93 -11.83
CA GLY A 111 -1.32 -15.32 -10.77
C GLY A 111 -1.80 -16.63 -10.14
N PHE A 112 -1.28 -17.76 -10.56
CA PHE A 112 -1.61 -19.06 -9.99
C PHE A 112 -0.86 -19.28 -8.68
N LYS A 113 -1.59 -19.37 -7.57
CA LYS A 113 -1.03 -19.70 -6.25
C LYS A 113 -1.08 -21.21 -6.04
N LEU A 114 0.11 -21.80 -5.93
CA LEU A 114 0.29 -23.25 -5.88
C LEU A 114 0.66 -23.69 -4.47
N SER A 115 0.03 -24.76 -4.00
CA SER A 115 0.39 -25.46 -2.76
C SER A 115 1.54 -26.46 -2.96
N GLU A 116 1.72 -26.95 -4.18
CA GLU A 116 2.74 -27.96 -4.56
C GLU A 116 3.36 -27.63 -5.92
N ALA A 117 4.46 -28.32 -6.26
CA ALA A 117 5.10 -28.19 -7.55
C ALA A 117 4.25 -28.80 -8.66
N LEU A 118 4.21 -28.15 -9.82
CA LEU A 118 3.54 -28.70 -11.01
C LEU A 118 4.44 -29.69 -11.76
N THR A 119 3.82 -30.70 -12.35
CA THR A 119 4.42 -31.56 -13.41
C THR A 119 4.13 -30.97 -14.79
N ALA A 120 4.80 -31.44 -15.84
CA ALA A 120 4.54 -30.98 -17.20
C ALA A 120 3.07 -31.26 -17.64
N ASP A 121 2.48 -32.38 -17.22
CA ASP A 121 1.07 -32.71 -17.48
C ASP A 121 0.13 -31.75 -16.74
N ASN A 122 0.47 -31.39 -15.50
CA ASN A 122 -0.30 -30.42 -14.74
C ASN A 122 -0.24 -29.03 -15.38
N VAL A 123 0.92 -28.62 -15.89
CA VAL A 123 1.07 -27.38 -16.65
C VAL A 123 0.24 -27.42 -17.93
N ALA A 124 0.30 -28.53 -18.67
CA ALA A 124 -0.50 -28.71 -19.88
C ALA A 124 -2.00 -28.58 -19.61
N THR A 125 -2.49 -29.21 -18.55
CA THR A 125 -3.91 -29.12 -18.14
C THR A 125 -4.28 -27.71 -17.69
N LEU A 126 -3.44 -27.06 -16.88
CA LEU A 126 -3.71 -25.73 -16.33
C LEU A 126 -3.74 -24.64 -17.41
N LEU A 127 -2.91 -24.78 -18.46
CA LEU A 127 -2.78 -23.81 -19.55
C LEU A 127 -3.58 -24.19 -20.81
N ASP A 128 -4.33 -25.28 -20.78
CA ASP A 128 -5.15 -25.71 -21.91
C ASP A 128 -6.18 -24.65 -22.30
N GLY A 129 -6.21 -24.28 -23.60
CA GLY A 129 -7.13 -23.28 -24.14
C GLY A 129 -6.83 -21.82 -23.77
N ILE A 130 -5.73 -21.53 -23.07
CA ILE A 130 -5.28 -20.15 -22.78
C ILE A 130 -4.35 -19.67 -23.89
N ASP A 131 -4.64 -18.48 -24.46
CA ASP A 131 -3.83 -17.82 -25.47
C ASP A 131 -2.60 -17.15 -24.83
N LEU A 132 -1.47 -17.88 -24.79
CA LEU A 132 -0.22 -17.43 -24.14
C LEU A 132 0.44 -16.23 -24.83
N ALA A 133 0.05 -15.91 -26.06
CA ALA A 133 0.53 -14.71 -26.76
C ALA A 133 -0.16 -13.41 -26.25
N LYS A 134 -1.35 -13.55 -25.65
CA LYS A 134 -2.16 -12.41 -25.16
C LYS A 134 -2.25 -12.32 -23.64
N VAL A 135 -1.99 -13.43 -22.96
CA VAL A 135 -2.19 -13.53 -21.51
C VAL A 135 -0.86 -13.75 -20.80
N GLU A 136 -0.52 -12.87 -19.87
CA GLU A 136 0.63 -13.06 -18.98
C GLU A 136 0.29 -14.13 -17.93
N VAL A 137 1.19 -15.09 -17.70
CA VAL A 137 0.97 -16.17 -16.73
C VAL A 137 2.07 -16.19 -15.67
N ASN A 138 1.66 -16.15 -14.42
CA ASN A 138 2.58 -16.09 -13.28
C ASN A 138 2.24 -17.20 -12.27
N PHE A 139 3.28 -17.79 -11.69
CA PHE A 139 3.17 -18.84 -10.69
C PHE A 139 3.80 -18.40 -9.38
N GLU A 140 3.10 -18.62 -8.28
CA GLU A 140 3.57 -18.34 -6.92
C GLU A 140 3.50 -19.62 -6.08
N SER A 141 4.63 -20.01 -5.51
CA SER A 141 4.76 -21.18 -4.63
C SER A 141 5.93 -21.00 -3.66
N CYS A 142 6.20 -21.99 -2.79
CA CYS A 142 7.41 -21.99 -2.00
C CYS A 142 8.66 -22.15 -2.90
N PRO A 143 9.85 -21.65 -2.49
CA PRO A 143 11.04 -21.66 -3.34
C PRO A 143 11.44 -23.04 -3.87
N LYS A 144 11.24 -24.11 -3.10
CA LYS A 144 11.52 -25.48 -3.57
C LYS A 144 10.58 -25.93 -4.67
N CYS A 145 9.29 -25.63 -4.55
CA CYS A 145 8.29 -25.90 -5.58
C CYS A 145 8.52 -25.05 -6.82
N ALA A 146 9.00 -23.81 -6.67
CA ALA A 146 9.26 -22.90 -7.78
C ALA A 146 10.29 -23.48 -8.76
N VAL A 147 11.37 -24.10 -8.30
CA VAL A 147 12.39 -24.73 -9.18
C VAL A 147 11.77 -25.85 -10.00
N ALA A 148 11.03 -26.76 -9.36
CA ALA A 148 10.39 -27.88 -10.05
C ALA A 148 9.31 -27.40 -11.03
N THR A 149 8.48 -26.43 -10.64
CA THR A 149 7.47 -25.81 -11.50
C THR A 149 8.11 -25.11 -12.70
N THR A 150 9.27 -24.44 -12.51
CA THR A 150 10.00 -23.81 -13.62
C THR A 150 10.47 -24.83 -14.64
N LYS A 151 11.04 -25.97 -14.19
CA LYS A 151 11.45 -27.07 -15.07
C LYS A 151 10.27 -27.59 -15.88
N ALA A 152 9.16 -27.91 -15.22
CA ALA A 152 7.95 -28.42 -15.85
C ALA A 152 7.35 -27.43 -16.87
N LEU A 153 7.34 -26.14 -16.53
CA LEU A 153 6.84 -25.07 -17.40
C LEU A 153 7.70 -24.95 -18.67
N VAL A 154 9.03 -24.90 -18.51
CA VAL A 154 9.96 -24.79 -19.67
C VAL A 154 9.88 -26.02 -20.55
N GLU A 155 9.80 -27.23 -19.98
CA GLU A 155 9.59 -28.47 -20.72
C GLU A 155 8.29 -28.42 -21.53
N TYR A 156 7.19 -28.03 -20.94
CA TYR A 156 5.90 -27.88 -21.64
C TYR A 156 5.99 -26.85 -22.78
N LEU A 157 6.54 -25.66 -22.52
CA LEU A 157 6.60 -24.59 -23.49
C LEU A 157 7.49 -24.93 -24.69
N THR A 158 8.65 -25.55 -24.44
CA THR A 158 9.59 -25.96 -25.51
C THR A 158 9.06 -27.12 -26.34
N SER A 159 8.50 -28.14 -25.70
CA SER A 159 7.95 -29.32 -26.39
C SER A 159 6.73 -28.98 -27.26
N ASN A 160 6.00 -27.91 -26.94
CA ASN A 160 4.81 -27.48 -27.67
C ASN A 160 5.05 -26.25 -28.57
N GLY A 161 6.31 -25.79 -28.72
CA GLY A 161 6.66 -24.65 -29.58
C GLY A 161 6.09 -23.30 -29.10
N LYS A 162 5.78 -23.17 -27.81
CA LYS A 162 5.15 -21.96 -27.20
C LYS A 162 6.15 -21.06 -26.48
N ALA A 163 7.44 -21.36 -26.52
CA ALA A 163 8.47 -20.65 -25.77
C ALA A 163 8.61 -19.16 -26.14
N ASP A 164 8.44 -18.82 -27.42
CA ASP A 164 8.51 -17.43 -27.90
C ASP A 164 7.24 -16.62 -27.65
N GLU A 165 6.08 -17.28 -27.49
CA GLU A 165 4.78 -16.64 -27.22
C GLU A 165 4.59 -16.32 -25.73
N PHE A 166 5.24 -17.09 -24.86
CA PHE A 166 5.02 -16.99 -23.42
C PHE A 166 5.60 -15.72 -22.83
N THR A 167 4.79 -15.07 -22.01
CA THR A 167 5.22 -13.97 -21.12
C THR A 167 4.71 -14.27 -19.70
N GLY A 168 5.62 -14.19 -18.70
CA GLY A 168 5.20 -14.45 -17.33
C GLY A 168 6.35 -14.62 -16.34
N SER A 169 6.02 -15.23 -15.19
CA SER A 169 7.02 -15.46 -14.15
C SER A 169 6.72 -16.72 -13.32
N VAL A 170 7.78 -17.29 -12.77
CA VAL A 170 7.68 -18.23 -11.64
C VAL A 170 8.43 -17.60 -10.48
N LYS A 171 7.72 -17.36 -9.37
CA LYS A 171 8.30 -16.69 -8.20
C LYS A 171 9.30 -17.59 -7.49
N PHE A 172 10.59 -17.38 -7.72
CA PHE A 172 11.67 -17.90 -6.90
C PHE A 172 12.19 -16.78 -6.00
N ASP A 173 11.95 -16.92 -4.70
CA ASP A 173 12.30 -15.92 -3.69
C ASP A 173 12.63 -16.58 -2.35
N PRO A 174 13.91 -16.95 -2.13
CA PRO A 174 14.36 -17.59 -0.91
C PRO A 174 14.37 -16.64 0.30
N PHE A 175 14.38 -15.31 0.09
CA PHE A 175 14.51 -14.31 1.16
C PHE A 175 13.21 -14.12 1.96
N VAL A 176 12.05 -14.32 1.32
CA VAL A 176 10.73 -14.15 1.96
C VAL A 176 10.57 -15.01 3.21
N ARG A 177 11.15 -16.22 3.21
CA ARG A 177 11.06 -17.12 4.36
C ARG A 177 11.76 -16.53 5.60
N LEU A 178 12.92 -15.90 5.41
CA LEU A 178 13.65 -15.24 6.48
C LEU A 178 12.88 -14.02 7.00
N LEU A 179 12.31 -13.22 6.11
CA LEU A 179 11.50 -12.06 6.48
C LEU A 179 10.22 -12.44 7.24
N LYS A 180 9.49 -13.46 6.79
CA LYS A 180 8.19 -13.85 7.37
C LYS A 180 8.28 -14.74 8.59
N HIS A 181 9.31 -15.58 8.67
CA HIS A 181 9.37 -16.64 9.67
C HIS A 181 10.71 -16.65 10.45
N GLY A 182 11.63 -15.74 10.16
CA GLY A 182 12.96 -15.70 10.79
C GLY A 182 13.83 -16.92 10.48
N VAL A 183 13.48 -17.71 9.46
CA VAL A 183 14.16 -18.97 9.11
C VAL A 183 14.83 -18.85 7.77
N ASP A 184 16.15 -19.04 7.74
CA ASP A 184 16.91 -19.02 6.48
C ASP A 184 16.49 -20.17 5.56
N PHE A 185 16.57 -19.92 4.25
CA PHE A 185 16.30 -20.92 3.22
C PHE A 185 17.27 -22.12 3.33
N GLY A 186 18.54 -21.86 3.71
CA GLY A 186 19.55 -22.90 3.98
C GLY A 186 20.10 -23.60 2.74
N GLY A 187 19.90 -23.05 1.54
CA GLY A 187 20.45 -23.55 0.28
C GLY A 187 21.54 -22.64 -0.29
N ASP A 188 22.30 -23.14 -1.27
CA ASP A 188 23.21 -22.34 -2.07
C ASP A 188 22.39 -21.53 -3.10
N ILE A 189 22.01 -20.29 -2.73
CA ILE A 189 21.18 -19.40 -3.56
C ILE A 189 21.88 -19.11 -4.89
N LYS A 190 23.19 -18.94 -4.89
CA LYS A 190 24.01 -18.63 -6.06
C LYS A 190 24.01 -19.80 -7.07
N ALA A 191 24.21 -21.01 -6.58
CA ALA A 191 24.16 -22.20 -7.45
C ALA A 191 22.75 -22.43 -8.04
N MET A 192 21.71 -22.25 -7.19
CA MET A 192 20.31 -22.36 -7.65
C MET A 192 19.92 -21.27 -8.65
N ALA A 193 20.39 -20.04 -8.46
CA ALA A 193 20.13 -18.94 -9.38
C ALA A 193 20.77 -19.21 -10.74
N LYS A 194 22.00 -19.72 -10.77
CA LYS A 194 22.66 -20.15 -12.02
C LYS A 194 21.88 -21.27 -12.71
N GLU A 195 21.53 -22.33 -11.99
CA GLU A 195 20.74 -23.45 -12.53
C GLU A 195 19.41 -22.96 -13.12
N LEU A 196 18.68 -22.10 -12.40
CA LEU A 196 17.43 -21.54 -12.89
C LEU A 196 17.60 -20.70 -14.16
N THR A 197 18.67 -19.91 -14.25
CA THR A 197 18.97 -19.12 -15.44
C THR A 197 19.22 -20.02 -16.65
N GLU A 198 19.95 -21.12 -16.47
CA GLU A 198 20.18 -22.11 -17.53
C GLU A 198 18.88 -22.80 -17.97
N ILE A 199 18.02 -23.17 -17.02
CA ILE A 199 16.71 -23.78 -17.31
C ILE A 199 15.82 -22.85 -18.14
N VAL A 200 15.74 -21.56 -17.79
CA VAL A 200 14.83 -20.61 -18.45
C VAL A 200 15.37 -20.01 -19.74
N ALA A 201 16.62 -20.30 -20.10
CA ALA A 201 17.26 -19.75 -21.30
C ALA A 201 16.43 -19.90 -22.60
N PRO A 202 15.71 -21.02 -22.85
CA PRO A 202 14.88 -21.18 -24.02
C PRO A 202 13.65 -20.26 -24.07
N VAL A 203 13.19 -19.73 -22.93
CA VAL A 203 11.96 -18.92 -22.81
C VAL A 203 12.33 -17.47 -22.50
N LYS A 204 12.36 -16.62 -23.52
CA LYS A 204 12.92 -15.27 -23.47
C LYS A 204 12.24 -14.35 -22.45
N ASN A 205 10.92 -14.46 -22.29
CA ASN A 205 10.10 -13.55 -21.45
C ASN A 205 9.65 -14.20 -20.14
N LEU A 206 10.32 -15.27 -19.69
CA LEU A 206 10.09 -15.90 -18.39
C LEU A 206 11.02 -15.29 -17.34
N ARG A 207 10.45 -14.67 -16.30
CA ARG A 207 11.16 -14.11 -15.15
C ARG A 207 11.06 -15.07 -13.97
N VAL A 208 12.15 -15.20 -13.22
CA VAL A 208 12.18 -16.16 -12.10
C VAL A 208 12.67 -15.55 -10.79
N PHE A 209 13.49 -14.50 -10.84
CA PHE A 209 13.98 -13.85 -9.62
C PHE A 209 13.03 -12.74 -9.23
N THR A 210 12.41 -12.90 -8.06
CA THR A 210 11.39 -11.96 -7.60
C THR A 210 11.90 -11.10 -6.47
N VAL A 211 11.61 -9.81 -6.56
CA VAL A 211 11.70 -8.83 -5.49
C VAL A 211 10.27 -8.55 -5.05
N ASP A 212 9.84 -9.11 -3.90
CA ASP A 212 8.46 -9.04 -3.45
C ASP A 212 8.31 -8.08 -2.26
N THR A 213 8.26 -6.79 -2.55
CA THR A 213 8.13 -5.76 -1.52
C THR A 213 6.68 -5.45 -1.12
N VAL A 214 5.69 -6.09 -1.75
CA VAL A 214 4.29 -6.02 -1.27
C VAL A 214 4.21 -6.42 0.20
N LEU A 215 4.99 -7.43 0.62
CA LEU A 215 5.04 -7.87 2.02
C LEU A 215 5.62 -6.81 2.97
N LEU A 216 6.51 -5.93 2.50
CA LEU A 216 7.08 -4.84 3.30
C LEU A 216 6.06 -3.71 3.48
N SER A 217 5.34 -3.37 2.40
CA SER A 217 4.22 -2.43 2.45
C SER A 217 3.08 -2.95 3.34
N ASP A 218 2.76 -4.25 3.25
CA ASP A 218 1.78 -4.90 4.15
C ASP A 218 2.24 -4.90 5.63
N ALA A 219 3.55 -4.88 5.87
CA ALA A 219 4.15 -4.72 7.20
C ALA A 219 4.19 -3.27 7.71
N GLY A 220 3.78 -2.30 6.88
CA GLY A 220 3.70 -0.90 7.24
C GLY A 220 4.89 -0.04 6.80
N ALA A 221 5.75 -0.52 5.89
CA ALA A 221 6.82 0.30 5.33
C ALA A 221 6.28 1.62 4.75
N TYR A 222 7.06 2.70 4.91
CA TYR A 222 6.85 3.93 4.17
C TYR A 222 7.27 3.76 2.70
N ILE A 223 6.78 4.63 1.83
CA ILE A 223 6.98 4.54 0.37
C ILE A 223 8.47 4.56 -0.01
N ALA A 224 9.22 5.52 0.52
CA ALA A 224 10.66 5.63 0.24
C ALA A 224 11.47 4.50 0.91
N GLN A 225 11.00 3.97 2.05
CA GLN A 225 11.60 2.83 2.73
C GLN A 225 11.39 1.54 1.91
N GLU A 226 10.16 1.26 1.45
CA GLU A 226 9.86 0.15 0.54
C GLU A 226 10.75 0.19 -0.70
N LEU A 227 10.86 1.38 -1.33
CA LEU A 227 11.66 1.54 -2.55
C LEU A 227 13.15 1.28 -2.29
N GLY A 228 13.72 1.81 -1.22
CA GLY A 228 15.13 1.59 -0.87
C GLY A 228 15.44 0.10 -0.69
N TYR A 229 14.57 -0.62 0.01
CA TYR A 229 14.69 -2.07 0.18
C TYR A 229 14.45 -2.86 -1.11
N ALA A 230 13.54 -2.41 -1.97
CA ALA A 230 13.33 -3.01 -3.28
C ALA A 230 14.58 -2.94 -4.15
N LEU A 231 15.27 -1.81 -4.14
CA LEU A 231 16.52 -1.60 -4.88
C LEU A 231 17.65 -2.49 -4.34
N ALA A 232 17.81 -2.56 -3.02
CA ALA A 232 18.79 -3.43 -2.39
C ALA A 232 18.53 -4.92 -2.67
N TRP A 233 17.26 -5.33 -2.62
CA TRP A 233 16.86 -6.70 -2.95
C TRP A 233 17.10 -7.03 -4.44
N GLY A 234 16.79 -6.09 -5.33
CA GLY A 234 17.11 -6.22 -6.75
C GLY A 234 18.62 -6.30 -7.00
N ASN A 235 19.42 -5.45 -6.31
CA ASN A 235 20.87 -5.45 -6.40
C ASN A 235 21.47 -6.76 -5.84
N GLU A 236 20.91 -7.32 -4.78
CA GLU A 236 21.29 -8.66 -4.27
C GLU A 236 21.16 -9.73 -5.38
N TRP A 237 20.03 -9.73 -6.12
CA TRP A 237 19.87 -10.63 -7.26
C TRP A 237 20.89 -10.39 -8.37
N MET A 238 21.15 -9.13 -8.72
CA MET A 238 22.18 -8.79 -9.71
C MET A 238 23.55 -9.31 -9.29
N SER A 239 23.95 -9.08 -8.02
CA SER A 239 25.22 -9.55 -7.47
C SER A 239 25.33 -11.09 -7.49
N GLN A 240 24.29 -11.79 -6.96
CA GLN A 240 24.28 -13.26 -6.91
C GLN A 240 24.41 -13.89 -8.32
N LEU A 241 23.73 -13.32 -9.32
CA LEU A 241 23.72 -13.83 -10.69
C LEU A 241 25.02 -13.52 -11.42
N THR A 242 25.51 -12.29 -11.35
CA THR A 242 26.76 -11.91 -12.04
C THR A 242 27.97 -12.61 -11.43
N ASP A 243 28.01 -12.77 -10.12
CA ASP A 243 29.02 -13.57 -9.42
C ASP A 243 28.97 -15.07 -9.74
N ALA A 244 27.80 -15.59 -10.13
CA ALA A 244 27.64 -16.95 -10.65
C ALA A 244 28.08 -17.09 -12.13
N GLY A 245 28.48 -15.96 -12.77
CA GLY A 245 28.93 -15.89 -14.14
C GLY A 245 27.79 -15.72 -15.17
N VAL A 246 26.60 -15.31 -14.73
CA VAL A 246 25.49 -14.95 -15.63
C VAL A 246 25.75 -13.58 -16.25
N ALA A 247 25.55 -13.44 -17.57
CA ALA A 247 25.70 -12.15 -18.25
C ALA A 247 24.70 -11.10 -17.69
N VAL A 248 25.15 -9.85 -17.58
CA VAL A 248 24.40 -8.76 -16.96
C VAL A 248 23.01 -8.59 -17.58
N ASP A 249 22.94 -8.57 -18.92
CA ASP A 249 21.68 -8.40 -19.65
C ASP A 249 20.69 -9.54 -19.38
N GLU A 250 21.19 -10.76 -19.25
CA GLU A 250 20.36 -11.92 -18.91
C GLU A 250 19.92 -11.89 -17.45
N ALA A 251 20.82 -11.55 -16.53
CA ALA A 251 20.50 -11.41 -15.10
C ALA A 251 19.38 -10.38 -14.87
N ALA A 252 19.55 -9.16 -15.37
CA ALA A 252 18.60 -8.08 -15.19
C ALA A 252 17.22 -8.40 -15.78
N LYS A 253 17.17 -9.03 -16.95
CA LYS A 253 15.95 -9.42 -17.65
C LYS A 253 15.12 -10.48 -16.89
N ARG A 254 15.75 -11.31 -16.04
CA ARG A 254 15.10 -12.37 -15.28
C ARG A 254 14.51 -11.89 -13.95
N ILE A 255 14.74 -10.64 -13.56
CA ILE A 255 14.23 -10.05 -12.31
C ILE A 255 12.84 -9.43 -12.55
N LYS A 256 11.93 -9.64 -11.59
CA LYS A 256 10.60 -9.04 -11.53
C LYS A 256 10.38 -8.41 -10.16
N PHE A 257 9.88 -7.18 -10.16
CA PHE A 257 9.52 -6.45 -8.95
C PHE A 257 8.01 -6.54 -8.71
N ASN A 258 7.61 -7.05 -7.56
CA ASN A 258 6.25 -6.95 -7.05
C ASN A 258 6.25 -5.88 -5.96
N MET A 259 5.57 -4.75 -6.17
CA MET A 259 5.57 -3.60 -5.27
C MET A 259 4.18 -3.30 -4.76
N GLY A 260 4.09 -2.84 -3.51
CA GLY A 260 2.83 -2.42 -2.91
C GLY A 260 2.31 -1.11 -3.51
N ILE A 261 1.00 -0.87 -3.39
CA ILE A 261 0.39 0.44 -3.65
C ILE A 261 -0.36 0.83 -2.39
N THR A 262 -0.02 1.98 -1.83
CA THR A 262 -0.64 2.55 -0.63
C THR A 262 -1.61 3.69 -0.96
N SER A 263 -2.22 4.28 0.06
CA SER A 263 -3.24 5.32 -0.13
C SER A 263 -2.69 6.68 -0.56
N ASN A 264 -1.37 6.89 -0.56
CA ASN A 264 -0.80 8.21 -0.86
C ASN A 264 -0.62 8.42 -2.36
N TYR A 265 -1.68 8.85 -3.02
CA TYR A 265 -1.85 8.88 -4.47
C TYR A 265 -0.68 9.42 -5.29
N PHE A 266 -0.25 10.66 -5.03
CA PHE A 266 0.82 11.30 -5.81
C PHE A 266 2.21 10.77 -5.45
N MET A 267 2.41 10.37 -4.19
CA MET A 267 3.67 9.77 -3.77
C MET A 267 3.84 8.36 -4.38
N GLU A 268 2.75 7.60 -4.56
CA GLU A 268 2.81 6.32 -5.26
C GLU A 268 3.17 6.49 -6.74
N ILE A 269 2.61 7.49 -7.43
CA ILE A 269 3.03 7.82 -8.81
C ILE A 269 4.53 8.15 -8.82
N ALA A 270 4.98 8.99 -7.92
CA ALA A 270 6.38 9.40 -7.80
C ALA A 270 7.31 8.21 -7.45
N LYS A 271 6.85 7.27 -6.58
CA LYS A 271 7.60 6.06 -6.24
C LYS A 271 7.97 5.24 -7.47
N PHE A 272 7.00 4.92 -8.33
CA PHE A 272 7.26 4.10 -9.52
C PHE A 272 8.13 4.82 -10.55
N ARG A 273 8.00 6.14 -10.65
CA ARG A 273 8.90 6.98 -11.48
C ARG A 273 10.34 6.92 -10.95
N ALA A 274 10.53 7.14 -9.64
CA ALA A 274 11.82 7.04 -8.96
C ALA A 274 12.42 5.61 -9.05
N ALA A 275 11.58 4.57 -8.87
CA ALA A 275 11.99 3.18 -8.91
C ALA A 275 12.66 2.83 -10.25
N ARG A 276 12.01 3.16 -11.37
CA ARG A 276 12.58 2.89 -12.70
C ARG A 276 13.89 3.63 -12.94
N MET A 277 13.95 4.90 -12.55
CA MET A 277 15.14 5.73 -12.70
C MET A 277 16.32 5.18 -11.89
N LEU A 278 16.11 4.88 -10.62
CA LEU A 278 17.17 4.39 -9.73
C LEU A 278 17.61 2.97 -10.12
N TRP A 279 16.67 2.09 -10.45
CA TRP A 279 16.99 0.75 -10.94
C TRP A 279 17.83 0.79 -12.22
N ALA A 280 17.46 1.66 -13.16
CA ALA A 280 18.22 1.83 -14.39
C ALA A 280 19.66 2.27 -14.12
N GLN A 281 19.88 3.13 -13.14
CA GLN A 281 21.22 3.58 -12.73
C GLN A 281 22.00 2.45 -12.05
N ILE A 282 21.36 1.62 -11.21
CA ILE A 282 22.01 0.45 -10.57
C ILE A 282 22.48 -0.52 -11.64
N VAL A 283 21.58 -0.96 -12.55
CA VAL A 283 21.93 -1.93 -13.59
C VAL A 283 23.01 -1.38 -14.52
N LYS A 284 22.99 -0.07 -14.80
CA LYS A 284 24.02 0.58 -15.63
C LYS A 284 25.44 0.45 -15.07
N GLN A 285 25.60 0.36 -13.73
CA GLN A 285 26.91 0.17 -13.08
C GLN A 285 27.49 -1.22 -13.37
N TYR A 286 26.66 -2.20 -13.66
CA TYR A 286 27.09 -3.55 -14.09
C TYR A 286 27.51 -3.61 -15.56
N GLN A 287 27.44 -2.48 -16.30
CA GLN A 287 27.86 -2.34 -17.70
C GLN A 287 27.15 -3.30 -18.66
N PRO A 288 25.80 -3.25 -18.75
CA PRO A 288 25.06 -4.06 -19.72
C PRO A 288 25.41 -3.67 -21.15
N GLU A 289 25.29 -4.61 -22.09
CA GLU A 289 25.52 -4.37 -23.52
C GLU A 289 24.42 -3.48 -24.12
N CYS A 290 23.19 -3.57 -23.59
CA CYS A 290 22.02 -2.80 -24.03
C CYS A 290 21.37 -2.05 -22.87
N ASP A 291 21.01 -0.77 -23.07
CA ASP A 291 20.21 -0.03 -22.11
C ASP A 291 18.83 -0.66 -21.88
N CYS A 292 18.38 -1.52 -22.76
CA CYS A 292 17.15 -2.29 -22.60
C CYS A 292 17.17 -3.22 -21.37
N ALA A 293 18.34 -3.68 -20.94
CA ALA A 293 18.52 -4.45 -19.71
C ALA A 293 18.23 -3.63 -18.44
N CYS A 294 18.37 -2.30 -18.52
CA CYS A 294 18.10 -1.40 -17.40
C CYS A 294 16.59 -1.18 -17.13
N LYS A 295 15.70 -1.74 -17.96
CA LYS A 295 14.25 -1.61 -17.78
C LYS A 295 13.78 -2.43 -16.59
N MET A 296 13.13 -1.76 -15.65
CA MET A 296 12.47 -2.41 -14.49
C MET A 296 11.14 -3.01 -14.91
N ASN A 297 10.90 -4.29 -14.64
CA ASN A 297 9.58 -4.90 -14.80
C ASN A 297 8.83 -4.86 -13.47
N VAL A 298 7.67 -4.19 -13.44
CA VAL A 298 6.93 -3.91 -12.20
C VAL A 298 5.51 -4.48 -12.24
N HIS A 299 5.24 -5.39 -11.33
CA HIS A 299 3.88 -5.75 -10.93
C HIS A 299 3.49 -4.96 -9.68
N ALA A 300 2.34 -4.30 -9.70
CA ALA A 300 1.83 -3.56 -8.56
C ALA A 300 0.62 -4.26 -7.93
N ALA A 301 0.53 -4.26 -6.60
CA ALA A 301 -0.60 -4.82 -5.87
C ALA A 301 -1.07 -3.87 -4.77
N THR A 302 -2.39 -3.66 -4.66
CA THR A 302 -2.97 -2.87 -3.56
C THR A 302 -2.65 -3.52 -2.22
N THR A 303 -2.17 -2.72 -1.25
CA THR A 303 -1.69 -3.23 0.04
C THR A 303 -2.83 -3.56 0.98
N LYS A 304 -2.54 -4.44 1.94
CA LYS A 304 -3.49 -4.83 2.99
C LYS A 304 -3.40 -3.94 4.21
N PHE A 305 -2.27 -3.25 4.41
CA PHE A 305 -1.98 -2.49 5.63
C PHE A 305 -3.07 -1.48 5.98
N ASN A 306 -3.61 -0.77 4.99
CA ASN A 306 -4.64 0.26 5.16
C ASN A 306 -6.08 -0.23 4.95
N GLN A 307 -6.29 -1.54 4.70
CA GLN A 307 -7.63 -2.12 4.59
C GLN A 307 -8.24 -2.42 5.97
N THR A 308 -9.56 -2.36 6.04
CA THR A 308 -10.33 -2.46 7.28
C THR A 308 -11.37 -3.57 7.23
N VAL A 309 -11.72 -4.12 8.40
CA VAL A 309 -12.82 -5.08 8.56
C VAL A 309 -14.15 -4.34 8.73
N PHE A 310 -14.14 -3.26 9.51
CA PHE A 310 -15.31 -2.40 9.67
C PHE A 310 -15.41 -1.43 8.50
N ASP A 311 -16.64 -1.14 8.09
CA ASP A 311 -16.96 -0.32 6.92
C ASP A 311 -16.22 -0.83 5.66
N ALA A 312 -16.23 -2.14 5.48
CA ALA A 312 -15.39 -2.84 4.51
C ALA A 312 -15.59 -2.36 3.06
N HIS A 313 -16.78 -1.83 2.71
CA HIS A 313 -17.02 -1.27 1.38
C HIS A 313 -16.17 -0.03 1.08
N VAL A 314 -15.67 0.68 2.11
CA VAL A 314 -14.70 1.78 1.92
C VAL A 314 -13.38 1.26 1.34
N ASN A 315 -13.04 -0.02 1.53
CA ASN A 315 -11.89 -0.63 0.87
C ASN A 315 -12.00 -0.57 -0.66
N LEU A 316 -13.21 -0.59 -1.24
CA LEU A 316 -13.41 -0.38 -2.69
C LEU A 316 -12.91 0.98 -3.15
N LEU A 317 -13.16 2.02 -2.35
CA LEU A 317 -12.74 3.39 -2.65
C LEU A 317 -11.22 3.53 -2.50
N ARG A 318 -10.63 2.88 -1.48
CA ARG A 318 -9.18 2.85 -1.26
C ARG A 318 -8.48 2.18 -2.44
N THR A 319 -8.87 0.94 -2.74
CA THR A 319 -8.23 0.17 -3.83
C THR A 319 -8.46 0.79 -5.20
N GLN A 320 -9.55 1.55 -5.43
CA GLN A 320 -9.76 2.29 -6.67
C GLN A 320 -8.72 3.39 -6.86
N THR A 321 -8.48 4.22 -5.84
CA THR A 321 -7.48 5.30 -5.92
C THR A 321 -6.04 4.77 -5.96
N GLU A 322 -5.75 3.67 -5.26
CA GLU A 322 -4.48 2.95 -5.31
C GLU A 322 -4.22 2.41 -6.73
N THR A 323 -5.19 1.71 -7.30
CA THR A 323 -5.12 1.19 -8.67
C THR A 323 -4.92 2.30 -9.71
N MET A 324 -5.63 3.42 -9.53
CA MET A 324 -5.50 4.58 -10.40
C MET A 324 -4.09 5.18 -10.35
N SER A 325 -3.47 5.29 -9.17
CA SER A 325 -2.09 5.80 -9.05
C SER A 325 -1.08 4.89 -9.75
N ALA A 326 -1.22 3.57 -9.64
CA ALA A 326 -0.35 2.61 -10.33
C ALA A 326 -0.53 2.64 -11.85
N ALA A 327 -1.78 2.74 -12.34
CA ALA A 327 -2.07 2.86 -13.77
C ALA A 327 -1.44 4.12 -14.37
N LEU A 328 -1.60 5.28 -13.71
CA LEU A 328 -0.99 6.54 -14.14
C LEU A 328 0.54 6.53 -14.03
N ALA A 329 1.08 5.76 -13.11
CA ALA A 329 2.52 5.58 -12.95
C ALA A 329 3.15 4.65 -14.02
N GLY A 330 2.34 3.97 -14.84
CA GLY A 330 2.82 3.15 -15.96
C GLY A 330 3.47 1.82 -15.53
N VAL A 331 2.89 1.12 -14.56
CA VAL A 331 3.33 -0.23 -14.17
C VAL A 331 2.95 -1.28 -15.22
N ASP A 332 3.60 -2.45 -15.21
CA ASP A 332 3.37 -3.49 -16.23
C ASP A 332 2.12 -4.33 -15.97
N SER A 333 1.80 -4.59 -14.72
CA SER A 333 0.58 -5.33 -14.33
C SER A 333 0.08 -4.91 -12.96
N ILE A 334 -1.23 -5.07 -12.72
CA ILE A 334 -1.86 -4.68 -11.45
C ILE A 334 -2.72 -5.82 -10.92
N THR A 335 -2.64 -6.07 -9.61
CA THR A 335 -3.61 -6.88 -8.86
C THR A 335 -4.33 -6.00 -7.84
N VAL A 336 -5.65 -6.06 -7.84
CA VAL A 336 -6.50 -5.38 -6.86
C VAL A 336 -6.98 -6.39 -5.82
N THR A 337 -6.74 -6.10 -4.55
CA THR A 337 -7.22 -6.93 -3.44
C THR A 337 -8.73 -6.73 -3.28
N PRO A 338 -9.55 -7.79 -3.29
CA PRO A 338 -10.97 -7.69 -3.02
C PRO A 338 -11.26 -7.06 -1.65
N PHE A 339 -12.34 -6.28 -1.55
CA PHE A 339 -12.66 -5.46 -0.38
C PHE A 339 -12.90 -6.26 0.90
N ASP A 340 -13.26 -7.53 0.77
CA ASP A 340 -13.60 -8.46 1.85
C ASP A 340 -12.44 -9.40 2.24
N ALA A 341 -11.31 -9.32 1.54
CA ALA A 341 -10.17 -10.22 1.74
C ALA A 341 -9.52 -10.17 3.14
N GLN A 342 -9.88 -9.18 3.98
CA GLN A 342 -9.36 -9.07 5.34
C GLN A 342 -10.18 -9.85 6.37
N PHE A 343 -11.37 -10.33 6.02
CA PHE A 343 -12.26 -10.99 6.98
C PHE A 343 -12.92 -12.27 6.44
N LYS A 344 -12.85 -12.54 5.13
CA LYS A 344 -13.28 -13.81 4.54
C LYS A 344 -12.47 -14.14 3.28
N ASN A 345 -12.59 -15.36 2.79
CA ASN A 345 -12.09 -15.71 1.47
C ASN A 345 -12.96 -15.01 0.40
N PRO A 346 -12.36 -14.25 -0.53
CA PRO A 346 -13.09 -13.55 -1.57
C PRO A 346 -13.99 -14.49 -2.39
N ASP A 347 -15.20 -14.04 -2.68
CA ASP A 347 -16.14 -14.72 -3.55
C ASP A 347 -16.16 -14.14 -4.98
N GLU A 348 -16.95 -14.72 -5.89
CA GLU A 348 -17.04 -14.26 -7.27
C GLU A 348 -17.49 -12.79 -7.37
N PHE A 349 -18.33 -12.32 -6.44
CA PHE A 349 -18.79 -10.93 -6.43
C PHE A 349 -17.65 -9.96 -6.10
N SER A 350 -16.93 -10.21 -5.01
CA SER A 350 -15.83 -9.33 -4.58
C SER A 350 -14.65 -9.37 -5.55
N GLU A 351 -14.30 -10.55 -6.10
CA GLU A 351 -13.31 -10.70 -7.16
C GLU A 351 -13.71 -9.93 -8.44
N ARG A 352 -15.01 -9.98 -8.81
CA ARG A 352 -15.54 -9.23 -9.97
C ARG A 352 -15.40 -7.73 -9.76
N ILE A 353 -15.75 -7.21 -8.59
CA ILE A 353 -15.63 -5.78 -8.31
C ILE A 353 -14.17 -5.35 -8.37
N ALA A 354 -13.25 -6.10 -7.75
CA ALA A 354 -11.82 -5.81 -7.78
C ALA A 354 -11.26 -5.76 -9.22
N ARG A 355 -11.65 -6.69 -10.08
CA ARG A 355 -11.30 -6.69 -11.50
C ARG A 355 -11.90 -5.50 -12.24
N ASN A 356 -13.17 -5.21 -12.00
CA ASN A 356 -13.90 -4.13 -12.68
C ASN A 356 -13.32 -2.75 -12.36
N GLN A 357 -12.66 -2.55 -11.22
CA GLN A 357 -11.94 -1.31 -10.95
C GLN A 357 -10.88 -1.02 -12.01
N GLN A 358 -10.10 -2.01 -12.43
CA GLN A 358 -9.10 -1.85 -13.49
C GLN A 358 -9.75 -1.66 -14.87
N LEU A 359 -10.80 -2.43 -15.17
CA LEU A 359 -11.53 -2.30 -16.44
C LEU A 359 -12.16 -0.92 -16.57
N LEU A 360 -12.74 -0.36 -15.50
CA LEU A 360 -13.29 0.99 -15.48
C LEU A 360 -12.21 2.04 -15.81
N LEU A 361 -11.02 1.91 -15.20
CA LEU A 361 -9.90 2.83 -15.46
C LEU A 361 -9.40 2.74 -16.91
N LYS A 362 -9.49 1.57 -17.53
CA LYS A 362 -9.05 1.35 -18.92
C LYS A 362 -10.14 1.71 -19.92
N GLU A 363 -11.34 1.16 -19.79
CA GLU A 363 -12.38 1.23 -20.82
C GLU A 363 -13.26 2.50 -20.74
N GLU A 364 -13.48 3.04 -19.52
CA GLU A 364 -14.31 4.23 -19.32
C GLU A 364 -13.47 5.48 -19.04
N SER A 365 -12.40 5.37 -18.22
CA SER A 365 -11.56 6.51 -17.87
C SER A 365 -10.39 6.73 -18.84
N HIS A 366 -10.11 5.75 -19.72
CA HIS A 366 -9.11 5.81 -20.78
C HIS A 366 -7.68 6.15 -20.31
N LEU A 367 -7.30 5.68 -19.10
CA LEU A 367 -5.97 5.95 -18.55
C LEU A 367 -4.84 5.20 -19.31
N ASP A 368 -5.18 4.21 -20.12
CA ASP A 368 -4.29 3.49 -21.02
C ASP A 368 -3.85 4.32 -22.25
N LYS A 369 -4.54 5.42 -22.54
CA LYS A 369 -4.30 6.23 -23.75
C LYS A 369 -3.19 7.27 -23.60
N ILE A 370 -2.65 7.46 -22.41
CA ILE A 370 -1.61 8.45 -22.15
C ILE A 370 -0.49 7.89 -21.27
N THR A 371 0.75 8.13 -21.69
CA THR A 371 1.95 7.70 -20.96
C THR A 371 2.46 8.85 -20.11
N ASP A 372 2.73 8.55 -18.82
CA ASP A 372 3.27 9.50 -17.83
C ASP A 372 2.56 10.87 -17.82
N PRO A 373 1.24 10.93 -17.58
CA PRO A 373 0.50 12.19 -17.56
C PRO A 373 0.93 13.12 -16.41
N ALA A 374 1.65 12.61 -15.42
CA ALA A 374 2.23 13.37 -14.33
C ALA A 374 3.55 14.07 -14.69
N GLY A 375 4.16 13.70 -15.82
CA GLY A 375 5.41 14.28 -16.30
C GLY A 375 5.30 15.79 -16.57
N GLY A 376 6.25 16.57 -16.04
CA GLY A 376 6.24 18.03 -16.11
C GLY A 376 5.41 18.73 -15.03
N SER A 377 4.68 18.00 -14.18
CA SER A 377 4.06 18.57 -12.98
C SER A 377 5.13 18.93 -11.97
N TYR A 378 5.26 20.22 -11.64
CA TYR A 378 6.24 20.69 -10.66
C TYR A 378 6.17 19.92 -9.35
N TYR A 379 4.96 19.61 -8.88
CA TYR A 379 4.72 18.84 -7.67
C TYR A 379 5.22 17.40 -7.79
N VAL A 380 4.81 16.68 -8.84
CA VAL A 380 5.17 15.26 -9.00
C VAL A 380 6.66 15.08 -9.33
N GLU A 381 7.26 15.97 -10.11
CA GLU A 381 8.70 15.93 -10.39
C GLU A 381 9.51 16.12 -9.10
N THR A 382 9.13 17.10 -8.27
CA THR A 382 9.78 17.32 -6.98
C THR A 382 9.59 16.15 -6.02
N LEU A 383 8.38 15.55 -5.97
CA LEU A 383 8.13 14.33 -5.20
C LEU A 383 8.99 13.16 -5.70
N THR A 384 9.10 12.98 -7.02
CA THR A 384 9.94 11.94 -7.63
C THR A 384 11.39 12.06 -7.19
N ALA A 385 11.95 13.28 -7.25
CA ALA A 385 13.31 13.55 -6.82
C ALA A 385 13.49 13.33 -5.30
N SER A 386 12.54 13.80 -4.47
CA SER A 386 12.61 13.67 -3.01
C SER A 386 12.52 12.21 -2.57
N ILE A 387 11.62 11.42 -3.16
CA ILE A 387 11.50 9.98 -2.89
C ILE A 387 12.76 9.25 -3.37
N ALA A 388 13.29 9.60 -4.54
CA ALA A 388 14.50 9.00 -5.07
C ALA A 388 15.70 9.24 -4.13
N ASP A 389 15.85 10.47 -3.59
CA ASP A 389 16.93 10.82 -2.68
C ASP A 389 16.87 10.03 -1.35
N VAL A 390 15.69 9.89 -0.76
CA VAL A 390 15.52 9.13 0.48
C VAL A 390 15.68 7.62 0.22
N ALA A 391 15.08 7.10 -0.85
CA ALA A 391 15.20 5.69 -1.21
C ALA A 391 16.64 5.30 -1.53
N TRP A 392 17.39 6.19 -2.18
CA TRP A 392 18.81 5.98 -2.46
C TRP A 392 19.65 5.89 -1.18
N LYS A 393 19.38 6.78 -0.21
CA LYS A 393 20.03 6.72 1.11
C LYS A 393 19.73 5.41 1.84
N ASN A 394 18.48 4.96 1.81
CA ASN A 394 18.08 3.68 2.39
C ASN A 394 18.77 2.50 1.67
N PHE A 395 18.84 2.54 0.34
CA PHE A 395 19.57 1.56 -0.46
C PHE A 395 21.05 1.48 -0.04
N LEU A 396 21.76 2.62 0.00
CA LEU A 396 23.17 2.65 0.40
C LEU A 396 23.38 2.14 1.83
N ALA A 397 22.49 2.47 2.76
CA ALA A 397 22.57 1.98 4.13
C ALA A 397 22.49 0.44 4.22
N ILE A 398 21.68 -0.19 3.36
CA ILE A 398 21.60 -1.66 3.28
C ILE A 398 22.86 -2.24 2.60
N GLU A 399 23.37 -1.60 1.56
CA GLU A 399 24.62 -2.05 0.92
C GLU A 399 25.83 -1.96 1.87
N ASP A 400 25.89 -0.92 2.72
CA ASP A 400 26.92 -0.77 3.76
C ASP A 400 26.89 -1.89 4.82
N LEU A 401 25.74 -2.57 5.01
CA LEU A 401 25.59 -3.76 5.85
C LEU A 401 26.03 -5.07 5.15
N GLY A 402 26.51 -4.99 3.91
CA GLY A 402 26.89 -6.14 3.09
C GLY A 402 25.79 -6.67 2.18
N GLY A 403 24.79 -5.86 1.89
CA GLY A 403 23.68 -6.14 0.99
C GLY A 403 22.41 -6.63 1.67
N PHE A 404 21.38 -6.83 0.87
CA PHE A 404 20.05 -7.15 1.38
C PHE A 404 20.01 -8.47 2.18
N TYR A 405 20.67 -9.51 1.68
CA TYR A 405 20.67 -10.81 2.35
C TYR A 405 21.39 -10.77 3.71
N ALA A 406 22.52 -10.07 3.80
CA ALA A 406 23.20 -9.86 5.07
C ALA A 406 22.31 -9.08 6.06
N ALA A 407 21.70 -7.99 5.63
CA ALA A 407 20.83 -7.16 6.46
C ALA A 407 19.61 -7.92 7.03
N ILE A 408 18.95 -8.78 6.23
CA ILE A 408 17.83 -9.60 6.74
C ILE A 408 18.28 -10.74 7.66
N LYS A 409 19.48 -11.28 7.47
CA LYS A 409 20.07 -12.30 8.38
C LYS A 409 20.43 -11.71 9.75
N GLU A 410 20.85 -10.47 9.76
CA GLU A 410 21.10 -9.72 11.00
C GLU A 410 19.82 -9.16 11.65
N GLY A 411 18.68 -9.26 10.94
CA GLY A 411 17.38 -8.76 11.42
C GLY A 411 17.20 -7.24 11.34
N LYS A 412 18.09 -6.52 10.67
CA LYS A 412 18.04 -5.05 10.60
C LYS A 412 16.81 -4.52 9.91
N ILE A 413 16.46 -5.08 8.76
CA ILE A 413 15.24 -4.69 8.02
C ILE A 413 13.99 -4.98 8.86
N GLN A 414 13.95 -6.12 9.55
CA GLN A 414 12.83 -6.50 10.41
C GLN A 414 12.69 -5.53 11.59
N GLU A 415 13.80 -5.14 12.24
CA GLU A 415 13.83 -4.17 13.32
C GLU A 415 13.30 -2.80 12.88
N GLU A 416 13.81 -2.26 11.77
CA GLU A 416 13.35 -0.98 11.22
C GLU A 416 11.86 -1.00 10.82
N LEU A 417 11.38 -2.11 10.26
CA LEU A 417 9.95 -2.27 9.93
C LEU A 417 9.07 -2.36 11.18
N GLN A 418 9.55 -3.00 12.25
CA GLN A 418 8.85 -3.03 13.54
C GLN A 418 8.72 -1.62 14.13
N GLU A 419 9.78 -0.81 14.06
CA GLU A 419 9.76 0.58 14.53
C GLU A 419 8.80 1.43 13.69
N THR A 420 8.86 1.31 12.36
CA THR A 420 7.98 2.01 11.43
C THR A 420 6.52 1.64 11.67
N SER A 421 6.21 0.36 11.76
CA SER A 421 4.87 -0.15 12.04
C SER A 421 4.34 0.38 13.39
N LYS A 422 5.15 0.30 14.45
CA LYS A 422 4.80 0.83 15.78
C LYS A 422 4.48 2.32 15.73
N LYS A 423 5.29 3.11 15.02
CA LYS A 423 5.04 4.55 14.84
C LYS A 423 3.73 4.80 14.10
N ARG A 424 3.45 4.07 13.02
CA ARG A 424 2.19 4.19 12.27
C ARG A 424 0.98 3.83 13.11
N HIS A 425 1.03 2.75 13.90
CA HIS A 425 -0.03 2.40 14.85
C HIS A 425 -0.28 3.51 15.88
N GLN A 426 0.78 4.16 16.38
CA GLN A 426 0.65 5.33 17.25
C GLN A 426 0.01 6.53 16.53
N ASP A 427 0.36 6.77 15.28
CA ASP A 427 -0.22 7.86 14.48
C ASP A 427 -1.70 7.60 14.15
N VAL A 428 -2.08 6.34 13.90
CA VAL A 428 -3.49 5.91 13.79
C VAL A 428 -4.23 6.10 15.12
N ALA A 429 -3.65 5.66 16.25
CA ALA A 429 -4.25 5.81 17.57
C ALA A 429 -4.48 7.29 17.94
N ARG A 430 -3.58 8.19 17.52
CA ARG A 430 -3.66 9.64 17.75
C ARG A 430 -4.42 10.40 16.66
N ARG A 431 -5.02 9.71 15.70
CA ARG A 431 -5.71 10.28 14.52
C ARG A 431 -4.84 11.20 13.65
N LYS A 432 -3.52 11.04 13.68
CA LYS A 432 -2.61 11.69 12.72
C LYS A 432 -2.66 10.98 11.36
N GLU A 433 -2.78 9.65 11.36
CA GLU A 433 -3.11 8.84 10.21
C GLU A 433 -4.59 8.41 10.30
N SER A 434 -5.40 8.85 9.33
CA SER A 434 -6.85 8.62 9.35
C SER A 434 -7.23 7.37 8.57
N LEU A 435 -8.08 6.54 9.17
CA LEU A 435 -8.71 5.38 8.55
C LEU A 435 -10.22 5.54 8.66
N LEU A 436 -10.87 5.93 7.56
CA LEU A 436 -12.34 6.12 7.52
C LEU A 436 -13.06 4.82 7.91
N GLY A 437 -14.10 4.97 8.71
CA GLY A 437 -14.86 3.83 9.24
C GLY A 437 -14.22 3.14 10.45
N THR A 438 -12.95 3.45 10.77
CA THR A 438 -12.19 2.83 11.87
C THR A 438 -11.91 3.84 12.99
N ASN A 439 -10.98 4.78 12.79
CA ASN A 439 -10.62 5.81 13.79
C ASN A 439 -11.25 7.17 13.50
N GLN A 440 -11.91 7.32 12.34
CA GLN A 440 -12.65 8.50 11.91
C GLN A 440 -13.95 8.08 11.25
N PHE A 441 -15.05 8.77 11.56
CA PHE A 441 -16.37 8.56 10.97
C PHE A 441 -16.83 7.09 10.96
N PRO A 442 -16.81 6.38 12.12
CA PRO A 442 -17.23 4.99 12.17
C PRO A 442 -18.73 4.86 11.89
N ASN A 443 -19.14 3.76 11.31
CA ASN A 443 -20.56 3.41 11.24
C ASN A 443 -21.02 2.94 12.63
N PHE A 444 -21.90 3.70 13.29
CA PHE A 444 -22.31 3.51 14.69
C PHE A 444 -23.12 2.22 14.93
N THR A 445 -23.74 1.70 13.87
CA THR A 445 -24.66 0.54 13.96
C THR A 445 -24.07 -0.74 13.38
N GLU A 446 -22.89 -0.67 12.75
CA GLU A 446 -22.27 -1.84 12.13
C GLU A 446 -21.73 -2.81 13.19
N LEU A 447 -22.00 -4.10 12.95
CA LEU A 447 -21.42 -5.24 13.67
C LEU A 447 -20.64 -6.10 12.66
N ALA A 448 -19.42 -6.48 13.00
CA ALA A 448 -18.55 -7.27 12.13
C ALA A 448 -18.27 -8.69 12.65
N GLY A 449 -18.52 -8.96 13.93
CA GLY A 449 -18.18 -10.25 14.54
C GLY A 449 -18.76 -11.47 13.82
N ASN A 450 -19.95 -11.34 13.20
CA ASN A 450 -20.61 -12.41 12.45
C ASN A 450 -20.17 -12.50 10.98
N LYS A 451 -19.36 -11.54 10.49
CA LYS A 451 -18.89 -11.47 9.10
C LYS A 451 -17.48 -12.06 8.96
N ILE A 452 -16.76 -12.21 10.08
CA ILE A 452 -15.37 -12.67 10.08
C ILE A 452 -15.36 -14.19 9.99
N GLU A 453 -14.92 -14.70 8.85
CA GLU A 453 -14.60 -16.10 8.64
C GLU A 453 -13.12 -16.34 8.93
N LYS A 454 -12.74 -17.55 9.32
CA LYS A 454 -11.32 -17.91 9.36
C LYS A 454 -10.82 -17.95 7.92
N THR A 455 -9.94 -17.02 7.58
CA THR A 455 -9.21 -17.08 6.31
C THR A 455 -8.20 -18.21 6.42
N ASP A 456 -8.18 -19.12 5.45
CA ASP A 456 -7.21 -20.19 5.40
C ASP A 456 -5.81 -19.59 5.27
N GLY A 457 -4.96 -19.91 6.24
CA GLY A 457 -3.52 -19.64 6.16
C GLY A 457 -2.93 -20.43 4.98
N CYS A 458 -1.68 -20.13 4.63
CA CYS A 458 -0.96 -20.82 3.56
C CYS A 458 -1.02 -22.35 3.77
N ASN A 459 -1.78 -23.04 2.94
CA ASN A 459 -1.90 -24.51 2.89
C ASN A 459 -0.74 -25.14 2.07
N CYS A 460 0.42 -24.47 1.97
CA CYS A 460 1.57 -25.16 1.43
C CYS A 460 1.92 -26.29 2.40
N GLY A 461 1.97 -27.54 1.92
CA GLY A 461 2.34 -28.73 2.72
C GLY A 461 3.79 -28.72 3.23
N CYS A 462 4.46 -27.57 3.15
CA CYS A 462 5.70 -27.30 3.85
C CYS A 462 5.34 -27.25 5.34
N LYS A 463 5.61 -28.33 6.07
CA LYS A 463 5.62 -28.30 7.53
C LYS A 463 6.56 -27.16 7.93
N HIS A 464 5.97 -26.05 8.32
CA HIS A 464 6.69 -25.04 9.08
C HIS A 464 6.90 -25.68 10.45
N ASP A 465 7.94 -26.52 10.57
CA ASP A 465 8.45 -26.85 11.87
C ASP A 465 8.73 -25.51 12.50
N ALA A 466 8.03 -25.21 13.58
CA ALA A 466 8.24 -24.05 14.41
C ALA A 466 9.59 -24.20 15.14
N GLN A 467 10.68 -24.21 14.38
CA GLN A 467 11.94 -23.78 14.89
C GLN A 467 11.75 -22.28 15.12
N GLU A 468 11.81 -21.86 16.37
CA GLU A 468 11.96 -20.45 16.69
C GLU A 468 13.09 -19.92 15.80
N GLY A 469 12.73 -19.02 14.88
CA GLY A 469 13.69 -18.45 13.95
C GLY A 469 14.73 -17.69 14.76
N ALA A 470 15.98 -17.76 14.33
CA ALA A 470 17.07 -17.03 14.97
C ALA A 470 16.89 -15.51 14.89
N VAL A 471 16.00 -15.03 14.00
CA VAL A 471 15.75 -13.61 13.71
C VAL A 471 14.25 -13.31 13.81
N ALA A 472 13.91 -12.13 14.30
CA ALA A 472 12.52 -11.68 14.34
C ALA A 472 11.88 -11.60 12.93
N SER A 473 10.60 -11.89 12.85
CA SER A 473 9.81 -11.72 11.62
C SER A 473 9.33 -10.27 11.46
N ILE A 474 8.98 -9.90 10.23
CA ILE A 474 8.35 -8.59 9.95
C ILE A 474 6.93 -8.51 10.56
N PRO A 475 6.43 -7.30 10.87
CA PRO A 475 5.06 -7.10 11.36
C PRO A 475 4.01 -7.61 10.37
N THR A 476 2.89 -8.11 10.91
CA THR A 476 1.74 -8.58 10.11
C THR A 476 0.45 -7.85 10.46
N ALA A 477 0.47 -6.98 11.49
CA ALA A 477 -0.70 -6.23 11.92
C ALA A 477 -1.02 -5.11 10.95
N ARG A 478 -2.30 -5.00 10.56
CA ARG A 478 -2.81 -3.89 9.74
C ARG A 478 -2.99 -2.63 10.60
N ALA A 479 -2.96 -1.48 9.96
CA ALA A 479 -3.14 -0.18 10.64
C ALA A 479 -4.43 -0.09 11.49
N ALA A 480 -5.48 -0.80 11.08
CA ALA A 480 -6.78 -0.86 11.76
C ALA A 480 -6.84 -1.85 12.93
N SER A 481 -5.86 -2.75 13.08
CA SER A 481 -5.96 -3.95 13.93
C SER A 481 -6.30 -3.64 15.40
N ASP A 482 -5.73 -2.58 15.98
CA ASP A 482 -5.96 -2.23 17.40
C ASP A 482 -7.39 -1.75 17.63
N PHE A 483 -7.93 -0.88 16.73
CA PHE A 483 -9.31 -0.43 16.79
C PHE A 483 -10.30 -1.55 16.52
N GLU A 484 -9.99 -2.43 15.59
CA GLU A 484 -10.81 -3.60 15.26
C GLU A 484 -10.88 -4.56 16.45
N ALA A 485 -9.75 -4.83 17.10
CA ALA A 485 -9.70 -5.69 18.28
C ALA A 485 -10.55 -5.10 19.43
N LEU A 486 -10.44 -3.78 19.68
CA LEU A 486 -11.24 -3.09 20.68
C LEU A 486 -12.73 -3.18 20.36
N ARG A 487 -13.13 -2.86 19.12
CA ARG A 487 -14.53 -2.85 18.69
C ARG A 487 -15.14 -4.27 18.72
N LEU A 488 -14.39 -5.28 18.28
CA LEU A 488 -14.81 -6.68 18.36
C LEU A 488 -14.94 -7.17 19.82
N ALA A 489 -14.10 -6.68 20.73
CA ALA A 489 -14.24 -6.98 22.16
C ALA A 489 -15.55 -6.39 22.72
N THR A 490 -15.91 -5.17 22.31
CA THR A 490 -17.20 -4.55 22.67
C THR A 490 -18.37 -5.35 22.10
N GLU A 491 -18.30 -5.82 20.86
CA GLU A 491 -19.36 -6.65 20.25
C GLU A 491 -19.56 -8.00 20.95
N LYS A 492 -18.47 -8.58 21.48
CA LYS A 492 -18.50 -9.85 22.22
C LYS A 492 -18.98 -9.68 23.67
N SER A 493 -18.98 -8.45 24.18
CA SER A 493 -19.44 -8.18 25.55
C SER A 493 -20.96 -8.40 25.66
N SER A 494 -21.41 -8.94 26.80
CA SER A 494 -22.83 -9.09 27.11
C SER A 494 -23.56 -7.74 27.29
N VAL A 495 -22.79 -6.68 27.53
CA VAL A 495 -23.29 -5.31 27.71
C VAL A 495 -22.52 -4.39 26.78
N ARG A 496 -23.23 -3.70 25.89
CA ARG A 496 -22.66 -2.64 25.06
C ARG A 496 -22.71 -1.32 25.84
N PRO A 497 -21.58 -0.69 26.17
CA PRO A 497 -21.57 0.56 26.94
C PRO A 497 -22.34 1.66 26.21
N LYS A 498 -23.15 2.44 26.96
CA LYS A 498 -23.93 3.56 26.48
C LYS A 498 -23.27 4.87 26.87
N VAL A 499 -23.02 5.71 25.89
CA VAL A 499 -22.37 7.00 26.06
C VAL A 499 -23.37 8.11 25.74
N PHE A 500 -23.70 8.91 26.75
CA PHE A 500 -24.65 10.01 26.64
C PHE A 500 -23.92 11.33 26.47
N MET A 501 -24.25 12.08 25.42
CA MET A 501 -23.70 13.42 25.15
C MET A 501 -24.52 14.47 25.93
N LEU A 502 -24.06 14.90 27.11
CA LEU A 502 -24.69 15.98 27.86
C LEU A 502 -24.29 17.31 27.21
N THR A 503 -25.14 17.80 26.29
CA THR A 503 -24.88 19.01 25.49
C THR A 503 -25.59 20.20 26.12
N ILE A 504 -24.84 21.26 26.52
CA ILE A 504 -25.36 22.45 27.18
C ILE A 504 -24.53 23.68 26.79
N GLY A 505 -25.08 24.87 27.01
CA GLY A 505 -24.38 26.15 26.80
C GLY A 505 -24.22 26.54 25.33
N ASN A 506 -23.07 27.08 24.97
CA ASN A 506 -22.80 27.62 23.63
C ASN A 506 -23.07 26.61 22.51
N LEU A 507 -23.99 26.97 21.61
CA LEU A 507 -24.50 26.06 20.56
C LEU A 507 -23.38 25.52 19.64
N ALA A 508 -22.48 26.37 19.16
CA ALA A 508 -21.43 25.97 18.24
C ALA A 508 -20.42 25.03 18.92
N MET A 509 -20.01 25.35 20.13
CA MET A 509 -19.02 24.57 20.87
C MET A 509 -19.61 23.24 21.35
N ARG A 510 -20.82 23.21 21.91
CA ARG A 510 -21.44 21.96 22.36
C ARG A 510 -21.63 20.96 21.22
N LEU A 511 -22.03 21.44 20.01
CA LEU A 511 -22.19 20.59 18.85
C LEU A 511 -20.84 20.03 18.35
N ALA A 512 -19.80 20.86 18.27
CA ALA A 512 -18.45 20.42 17.86
C ALA A 512 -17.89 19.37 18.84
N ARG A 513 -18.05 19.61 20.16
CA ARG A 513 -17.60 18.70 21.22
C ARG A 513 -18.37 17.37 21.21
N ALA A 514 -19.70 17.43 21.06
CA ALA A 514 -20.55 16.25 20.97
C ALA A 514 -20.19 15.40 19.72
N GLN A 515 -20.01 16.04 18.57
CA GLN A 515 -19.62 15.36 17.35
C GLN A 515 -18.26 14.66 17.49
N PHE A 516 -17.28 15.35 18.09
CA PHE A 516 -15.96 14.74 18.34
C PHE A 516 -16.08 13.53 19.28
N SER A 517 -16.77 13.69 20.42
CA SER A 517 -16.92 12.64 21.43
C SER A 517 -17.72 11.45 20.90
N SER A 518 -18.81 11.70 20.16
CA SER A 518 -19.59 10.65 19.52
C SER A 518 -18.74 9.79 18.58
N ASN A 519 -17.95 10.45 17.72
CA ASN A 519 -17.02 9.71 16.84
C ASN A 519 -15.94 8.96 17.63
N PHE A 520 -15.41 9.55 18.70
CA PHE A 520 -14.38 8.94 19.54
C PHE A 520 -14.86 7.63 20.17
N PHE A 521 -15.98 7.65 20.88
CA PHE A 521 -16.52 6.48 21.55
C PHE A 521 -17.11 5.45 20.57
N ALA A 522 -17.67 5.89 19.45
CA ALA A 522 -18.17 4.98 18.42
C ALA A 522 -17.05 4.16 17.74
N CYS A 523 -15.80 4.68 17.70
CA CYS A 523 -14.65 3.91 17.24
C CYS A 523 -14.37 2.66 18.09
N ALA A 524 -14.76 2.69 19.38
CA ALA A 524 -14.73 1.53 20.27
C ALA A 524 -15.99 0.64 20.18
N GLY A 525 -16.96 1.00 19.35
CA GLY A 525 -18.22 0.29 19.21
C GLY A 525 -19.27 0.59 20.28
N TYR A 526 -19.10 1.64 21.09
CA TYR A 526 -20.06 2.02 22.11
C TYR A 526 -21.35 2.58 21.51
N GLU A 527 -22.46 2.42 22.21
CA GLU A 527 -23.76 2.98 21.81
C GLU A 527 -23.79 4.49 22.15
N ILE A 528 -23.97 5.31 21.12
CA ILE A 528 -23.99 6.77 21.27
C ILE A 528 -25.45 7.26 21.44
N ILE A 529 -25.69 8.04 22.47
CA ILE A 529 -26.96 8.70 22.73
C ILE A 529 -26.75 10.21 22.61
N ASP A 530 -27.15 10.75 21.48
CA ASP A 530 -27.07 12.18 21.15
C ASP A 530 -28.41 12.87 21.43
N ASN A 531 -28.40 14.21 21.49
CA ASN A 531 -29.59 15.03 21.80
C ASN A 531 -29.45 16.44 21.23
N LEU A 532 -30.54 17.23 21.35
CA LEU A 532 -30.57 18.61 20.85
C LEU A 532 -30.03 19.65 21.89
N GLY A 533 -29.76 19.22 23.11
CA GLY A 533 -29.23 20.06 24.19
C GLY A 533 -30.25 20.33 25.31
N PHE A 534 -29.72 20.64 26.48
CA PHE A 534 -30.47 20.88 27.70
C PHE A 534 -30.36 22.33 28.14
N LYS A 535 -31.32 22.77 28.93
CA LYS A 535 -31.31 24.13 29.54
C LYS A 535 -30.58 24.13 30.87
N THR A 536 -30.63 23.03 31.61
CA THR A 536 -29.97 22.87 32.91
C THR A 536 -29.20 21.55 32.96
N ILE A 537 -28.17 21.48 33.82
CA ILE A 537 -27.40 20.26 34.06
C ILE A 537 -28.31 19.17 34.65
N GLN A 538 -29.22 19.51 35.53
CA GLN A 538 -30.16 18.56 36.14
C GLN A 538 -31.00 17.83 35.08
N GLU A 539 -31.62 18.57 34.14
CA GLU A 539 -32.37 17.96 33.03
C GLU A 539 -31.51 16.99 32.22
N GLY A 540 -30.23 17.33 31.94
CA GLY A 540 -29.32 16.49 31.22
C GLY A 540 -28.93 15.22 31.97
N ILE A 541 -28.66 15.31 33.27
CA ILE A 541 -28.34 14.15 34.12
C ILE A 541 -29.57 13.23 34.26
N ASP A 542 -30.75 13.79 34.48
CA ASP A 542 -31.98 12.99 34.57
C ASP A 542 -32.26 12.21 33.28
N ALA A 543 -32.08 12.86 32.12
CA ALA A 543 -32.19 12.21 30.81
C ALA A 543 -31.13 11.11 30.61
N ALA A 544 -29.88 11.34 31.03
CA ALA A 544 -28.83 10.34 30.96
C ALA A 544 -29.15 9.09 31.79
N MET A 545 -29.67 9.30 33.02
CA MET A 545 -30.05 8.21 33.91
C MET A 545 -31.30 7.46 33.42
N GLU A 546 -32.28 8.14 32.83
CA GLU A 546 -33.42 7.49 32.16
C GLU A 546 -32.97 6.54 31.03
N LYS A 547 -31.96 6.96 30.28
CA LYS A 547 -31.37 6.14 29.20
C LYS A 547 -30.41 5.07 29.71
N LYS A 548 -30.15 5.03 31.02
CA LYS A 548 -29.20 4.11 31.66
C LYS A 548 -27.81 4.22 31.01
N ALA A 549 -27.32 5.45 30.91
CA ALA A 549 -25.99 5.73 30.40
C ALA A 549 -24.90 5.19 31.34
N ASP A 550 -23.91 4.51 30.78
CA ASP A 550 -22.72 4.07 31.51
C ASP A 550 -21.67 5.18 31.60
N ILE A 551 -21.63 6.05 30.59
CA ILE A 551 -20.71 7.17 30.46
C ILE A 551 -21.51 8.43 30.13
N VAL A 552 -21.28 9.53 30.84
CA VAL A 552 -21.83 10.86 30.55
C VAL A 552 -20.71 11.78 30.12
N VAL A 553 -20.82 12.34 28.92
CA VAL A 553 -19.82 13.25 28.34
C VAL A 553 -20.40 14.67 28.35
N LEU A 554 -19.84 15.54 29.17
CA LEU A 554 -20.21 16.95 29.19
C LEU A 554 -19.60 17.67 27.97
N CYS A 555 -20.45 18.26 27.14
CA CYS A 555 -20.11 18.97 25.92
C CYS A 555 -20.57 20.42 25.99
N SER A 556 -19.62 21.35 26.18
CA SER A 556 -19.85 22.81 26.26
C SER A 556 -18.60 23.57 25.78
N SER A 557 -18.51 24.89 26.04
CA SER A 557 -17.29 25.67 25.81
C SER A 557 -16.32 25.58 26.99
N ASP A 558 -15.04 25.89 26.77
CA ASP A 558 -14.00 25.81 27.80
C ASP A 558 -14.32 26.77 28.97
N ASP A 559 -14.89 27.94 28.69
CA ASP A 559 -15.26 28.92 29.71
C ASP A 559 -16.44 28.45 30.61
N GLU A 560 -17.39 27.71 30.01
CA GLU A 560 -18.59 27.21 30.69
C GLU A 560 -18.32 25.99 31.58
N TYR A 561 -17.23 25.26 31.34
CA TYR A 561 -16.87 24.08 32.13
C TYR A 561 -16.58 24.41 33.59
N THR A 562 -16.10 25.62 33.89
CA THR A 562 -15.87 26.06 35.28
C THR A 562 -17.12 25.96 36.15
N GLU A 563 -18.30 26.21 35.59
CA GLU A 563 -19.59 26.14 36.27
C GLU A 563 -20.22 24.74 36.10
N TYR A 564 -20.31 24.26 34.86
CA TYR A 564 -21.07 23.07 34.54
C TYR A 564 -20.40 21.75 34.96
N ALA A 565 -19.07 21.66 34.96
CA ALA A 565 -18.41 20.40 35.28
C ALA A 565 -18.55 20.01 36.77
N PRO A 566 -18.31 20.90 37.75
CA PRO A 566 -18.54 20.58 39.17
C PRO A 566 -20.00 20.27 39.48
N GLU A 567 -20.96 21.01 38.88
CA GLU A 567 -22.38 20.74 39.05
C GLU A 567 -22.78 19.37 38.50
N ALA A 568 -22.36 19.05 37.28
CA ALA A 568 -22.65 17.78 36.64
C ALA A 568 -22.05 16.60 37.42
N PHE A 569 -20.80 16.72 37.87
CA PHE A 569 -20.14 15.69 38.68
C PHE A 569 -20.88 15.42 39.99
N LYS A 570 -21.27 16.49 40.70
CA LYS A 570 -22.02 16.38 41.94
C LYS A 570 -23.41 15.75 41.74
N LEU A 571 -24.13 16.17 40.69
CA LEU A 571 -25.46 15.63 40.38
C LEU A 571 -25.41 14.19 39.86
N LEU A 572 -24.34 13.82 39.19
CA LEU A 572 -24.14 12.44 38.70
C LEU A 572 -23.93 11.46 39.86
N ASP A 573 -23.26 11.89 40.92
CA ASP A 573 -23.05 11.14 42.18
C ASP A 573 -22.56 9.69 41.97
N GLY A 574 -21.57 9.51 41.07
CA GLY A 574 -20.98 8.20 40.79
C GLY A 574 -21.89 7.18 40.08
N ARG A 575 -23.07 7.59 39.59
CA ARG A 575 -24.03 6.70 38.90
C ARG A 575 -23.61 6.30 37.48
N ALA A 576 -22.65 7.02 36.91
CA ALA A 576 -22.00 6.72 35.63
C ALA A 576 -20.59 7.31 35.61
N GLU A 577 -19.76 6.87 34.70
CA GLU A 577 -18.44 7.49 34.43
C GLU A 577 -18.63 8.89 33.85
N PHE A 578 -17.86 9.87 34.36
CA PHE A 578 -17.96 11.27 33.94
C PHE A 578 -16.76 11.69 33.09
N VAL A 579 -17.02 12.28 31.93
CA VAL A 579 -16.00 12.76 31.00
C VAL A 579 -16.30 14.19 30.59
N VAL A 580 -15.29 15.05 30.56
CA VAL A 580 -15.38 16.42 30.03
C VAL A 580 -14.79 16.44 28.62
N ALA A 581 -15.53 16.92 27.63
CA ALA A 581 -15.08 16.99 26.23
C ALA A 581 -14.16 18.19 26.01
N GLY A 582 -12.91 18.10 26.45
CA GLY A 582 -11.91 19.16 26.38
C GLY A 582 -10.81 18.96 27.41
N ASN A 583 -9.91 19.92 27.49
CA ASN A 583 -8.91 20.01 28.56
C ASN A 583 -8.79 21.47 29.00
N PRO A 584 -9.86 22.04 29.63
CA PRO A 584 -9.81 23.39 30.10
C PRO A 584 -8.94 23.52 31.36
N ALA A 585 -8.04 24.50 31.36
CA ALA A 585 -7.15 24.76 32.50
C ALA A 585 -7.92 25.04 33.82
N SER A 586 -9.19 25.41 33.71
CA SER A 586 -10.08 25.68 34.87
C SER A 586 -10.60 24.42 35.57
N THR A 587 -10.31 23.22 35.05
CA THR A 587 -10.78 21.94 35.62
C THR A 587 -9.64 20.98 35.90
N GLU A 588 -8.41 21.49 36.07
CA GLU A 588 -7.21 20.67 36.41
C GLU A 588 -7.23 20.15 37.87
N ASP A 589 -8.15 20.58 38.72
CA ASP A 589 -8.42 20.08 40.07
C ASP A 589 -9.58 19.07 40.06
#